data_a424b52bf17e34b6cdffe1f4fd85707a
#
_entry.id   a424b52bf17e34b6cdffe1f4fd85707a
#
_cell.length_a   1.000
_cell.length_b   1.000
_cell.length_c   1.000
_cell.angle_alpha   90.00
_cell.angle_beta   90.00
_cell.angle_gamma   90.00
#
_symmetry.space_group_name_H-M   'P 1'
#
loop_
_entity.id
_entity.type
_entity.pdbx_description
1 polymer ?
#
loop_
_entity_poly.entity_id
_entity_poly.type
_entity_poly.pdbx_seq_one_letter_code
_entity_poly.pdbx_strand_id
1 'polypeptide(L)'
;KRIFVISKAFRAGYTIDQVHELTKIDKWFIDKLAILVEMEKKLKACGGNIDKELMKEAKRMEFPDNVIARWTGKTEEEVKQLRYEYGITAAFKMVDTCAAEFASETPYYYGCFDGSNEVEETRDHKKIMVLGSGPIRIGQGIEFDYCSVHSVWALKQEGYETIIVNNNPETVSTDFDIADKLYFEPLTPEDVENIVRLEKPDGAVVQFGGQTAIKLTESLMKMGVPILGTEAEDVDAAEDRELFDEILEKTKIPRAAGGTVYTAEEAKAVAHRLGYPVLVRPSYVLGGQGMQIAISDAEIEEFMNIINRIAQDHPILVDKYLEGKENEVD
;
A
#
# COMPACT_ATOMS: atom_id res chain seq x y z
N LYS A 1 -10.76 -1.52 14.07
CA LYS A 1 -11.02 -0.31 14.89
C LYS A 1 -10.67 -0.51 16.38
N ARG A 2 -10.84 -1.72 16.96
CA ARG A 2 -10.62 -1.98 18.41
C ARG A 2 -9.19 -1.67 18.87
N ILE A 3 -8.15 -2.07 18.14
CA ILE A 3 -6.74 -1.82 18.43
C ILE A 3 -6.47 -0.31 18.59
N PHE A 4 -6.98 0.51 17.68
CA PHE A 4 -6.81 1.98 17.74
C PHE A 4 -7.52 2.59 18.96
N VAL A 5 -8.67 2.04 19.37
CA VAL A 5 -9.37 2.50 20.59
C VAL A 5 -8.57 2.17 21.84
N ILE A 6 -7.97 0.98 21.93
CA ILE A 6 -7.10 0.58 23.02
C ILE A 6 -5.86 1.49 23.11
N SER A 7 -5.19 1.75 21.97
CA SER A 7 -4.06 2.68 21.94
C SER A 7 -4.47 4.10 22.39
N LYS A 8 -5.67 4.56 22.00
CA LYS A 8 -6.23 5.84 22.48
C LYS A 8 -6.49 5.83 23.99
N ALA A 9 -6.95 4.72 24.56
CA ALA A 9 -7.15 4.59 26.01
C ALA A 9 -5.81 4.71 26.75
N PHE A 10 -4.72 4.08 26.28
CA PHE A 10 -3.40 4.24 26.87
C PHE A 10 -2.88 5.67 26.81
N ARG A 11 -3.10 6.38 25.70
CA ARG A 11 -2.78 7.83 25.60
C ARG A 11 -3.57 8.65 26.60
N ALA A 12 -4.79 8.23 26.96
CA ALA A 12 -5.64 8.86 27.96
C ALA A 12 -5.32 8.43 29.41
N GLY A 13 -4.31 7.55 29.62
CA GLY A 13 -3.85 7.15 30.95
C GLY A 13 -4.51 5.90 31.53
N TYR A 14 -5.29 5.15 30.76
CA TYR A 14 -5.81 3.87 31.22
C TYR A 14 -4.67 2.87 31.44
N THR A 15 -4.82 2.05 32.48
CA THR A 15 -3.88 0.96 32.78
C THR A 15 -4.21 -0.32 32.02
N ILE A 16 -3.25 -1.24 31.95
CA ILE A 16 -3.44 -2.58 31.38
C ILE A 16 -4.61 -3.29 32.05
N ASP A 17 -4.68 -3.20 33.39
CA ASP A 17 -5.77 -3.82 34.17
C ASP A 17 -7.14 -3.25 33.83
N GLN A 18 -7.27 -1.93 33.72
CA GLN A 18 -8.52 -1.28 33.34
C GLN A 18 -8.96 -1.68 31.93
N VAL A 19 -8.04 -1.72 30.97
CA VAL A 19 -8.35 -2.15 29.60
C VAL A 19 -8.73 -3.63 29.58
N HIS A 20 -8.05 -4.49 30.34
CA HIS A 20 -8.40 -5.90 30.48
C HIS A 20 -9.83 -6.07 31.05
N GLU A 21 -10.16 -5.37 32.14
CA GLU A 21 -11.48 -5.46 32.74
C GLU A 21 -12.61 -5.05 31.79
N LEU A 22 -12.38 -4.04 30.96
CA LEU A 22 -13.37 -3.55 29.99
C LEU A 22 -13.51 -4.44 28.75
N THR A 23 -12.41 -5.07 28.32
CA THR A 23 -12.37 -5.76 27.02
C THR A 23 -12.32 -7.28 27.14
N LYS A 24 -11.88 -7.79 28.30
CA LYS A 24 -11.55 -9.21 28.56
C LYS A 24 -10.49 -9.79 27.63
N ILE A 25 -9.73 -8.92 26.95
CA ILE A 25 -8.54 -9.33 26.19
C ILE A 25 -7.42 -9.69 27.18
N ASP A 26 -6.68 -10.73 26.90
CA ASP A 26 -5.55 -11.13 27.74
C ASP A 26 -4.53 -10.00 27.89
N LYS A 27 -4.01 -9.85 29.11
CA LYS A 27 -3.08 -8.76 29.48
C LYS A 27 -1.80 -8.78 28.64
N TRP A 28 -1.37 -9.94 28.18
CA TRP A 28 -0.18 -10.06 27.36
C TRP A 28 -0.31 -9.28 26.03
N PHE A 29 -1.44 -9.42 25.34
CA PHE A 29 -1.71 -8.65 24.10
C PHE A 29 -1.86 -7.15 24.36
N ILE A 30 -2.52 -6.81 25.47
CA ILE A 30 -2.71 -5.43 25.89
C ILE A 30 -1.37 -4.76 26.21
N ASP A 31 -0.46 -5.48 26.89
CA ASP A 31 0.90 -5.04 27.19
C ASP A 31 1.70 -4.71 25.91
N LYS A 32 1.60 -5.55 24.87
CA LYS A 32 2.28 -5.28 23.59
C LYS A 32 1.81 -3.96 22.94
N LEU A 33 0.53 -3.65 23.05
CA LEU A 33 0.00 -2.36 22.58
C LEU A 33 0.44 -1.18 23.46
N ALA A 34 0.58 -1.39 24.77
CA ALA A 34 1.08 -0.36 25.67
C ALA A 34 2.55 -0.01 25.37
N ILE A 35 3.39 -0.98 25.06
CA ILE A 35 4.80 -0.78 24.68
C ILE A 35 4.91 0.15 23.46
N LEU A 36 4.06 -0.02 22.46
CA LEU A 36 4.04 0.85 21.27
C LEU A 36 3.67 2.29 21.64
N VAL A 37 2.71 2.49 22.56
CA VAL A 37 2.33 3.83 23.01
C VAL A 37 3.43 4.48 23.86
N GLU A 38 4.18 3.72 24.63
CA GLU A 38 5.33 4.25 25.39
C GLU A 38 6.46 4.72 24.42
N MET A 39 6.74 3.98 23.34
CA MET A 39 7.68 4.43 22.31
C MET A 39 7.18 5.72 21.62
N GLU A 40 5.90 5.81 21.30
CA GLU A 40 5.32 7.06 20.78
C GLU A 40 5.56 8.25 21.72
N LYS A 41 5.40 8.05 23.05
CA LYS A 41 5.67 9.09 24.04
C LYS A 41 7.14 9.51 24.06
N LYS A 42 8.07 8.54 24.00
CA LYS A 42 9.52 8.82 23.92
C LYS A 42 9.86 9.66 22.69
N LEU A 43 9.36 9.29 21.53
CA LEU A 43 9.58 10.01 20.26
C LEU A 43 8.98 11.42 20.28
N LYS A 44 7.82 11.61 20.85
CA LYS A 44 7.23 12.95 21.04
C LYS A 44 8.01 13.81 22.02
N ALA A 45 8.53 13.20 23.07
CA ALA A 45 9.26 13.90 24.13
C ALA A 45 10.66 14.37 23.68
N CYS A 46 11.29 13.77 22.67
CA CYS A 46 12.62 14.15 22.20
C CYS A 46 12.66 15.51 21.47
N GLY A 47 11.51 16.09 21.13
CA GLY A 47 11.42 17.42 20.54
C GLY A 47 12.18 17.58 19.22
N GLY A 48 12.29 16.53 18.42
CA GLY A 48 13.03 16.52 17.17
C GLY A 48 14.53 16.17 17.30
N ASN A 49 15.06 16.04 18.50
CA ASN A 49 16.44 15.61 18.76
C ASN A 49 16.49 14.11 18.99
N ILE A 50 16.39 13.35 17.90
CA ILE A 50 16.44 11.89 17.96
C ILE A 50 17.91 11.49 18.03
N ASP A 51 18.37 10.92 19.14
CA ASP A 51 19.68 10.34 19.23
C ASP A 51 19.73 8.92 18.61
N LYS A 52 20.95 8.40 18.47
CA LYS A 52 21.17 7.09 17.83
C LYS A 52 20.47 5.94 18.55
N GLU A 53 20.47 5.96 19.87
CA GLU A 53 19.87 4.88 20.67
C GLU A 53 18.34 4.89 20.56
N LEU A 54 17.72 6.06 20.64
CA LEU A 54 16.28 6.19 20.45
C LEU A 54 15.85 5.80 19.02
N MET A 55 16.62 6.21 18.00
CA MET A 55 16.39 5.81 16.63
C MET A 55 16.48 4.28 16.48
N LYS A 56 17.52 3.68 17.04
CA LYS A 56 17.72 2.22 17.01
C LYS A 56 16.58 1.48 17.72
N GLU A 57 16.17 1.95 18.91
CA GLU A 57 15.06 1.36 19.66
C GLU A 57 13.76 1.43 18.85
N ALA A 58 13.44 2.59 18.23
CA ALA A 58 12.26 2.77 17.42
C ALA A 58 12.26 1.85 16.17
N LYS A 59 13.39 1.76 15.48
CA LYS A 59 13.51 0.91 14.28
C LYS A 59 13.45 -0.58 14.63
N ARG A 60 14.01 -1.02 15.76
CA ARG A 60 13.87 -2.40 16.25
C ARG A 60 12.42 -2.77 16.60
N MET A 61 11.58 -1.78 16.86
CA MET A 61 10.13 -1.94 17.05
C MET A 61 9.34 -1.74 15.74
N GLU A 62 10.00 -1.69 14.61
CA GLU A 62 9.42 -1.54 13.28
C GLU A 62 8.61 -0.24 13.09
N PHE A 63 8.96 0.85 13.81
CA PHE A 63 8.35 2.13 13.51
C PHE A 63 8.88 2.69 12.19
N PRO A 64 7.99 2.94 11.20
CA PRO A 64 8.40 3.49 9.90
C PRO A 64 8.93 4.92 10.03
N ASP A 65 9.84 5.31 9.13
CA ASP A 65 10.45 6.64 9.11
C ASP A 65 9.40 7.76 9.04
N ASN A 66 8.31 7.58 8.29
CA ASN A 66 7.20 8.53 8.21
C ASN A 66 6.42 8.70 9.53
N VAL A 67 6.31 7.65 10.35
CA VAL A 67 5.67 7.71 11.66
C VAL A 67 6.58 8.39 12.68
N ILE A 68 7.87 8.07 12.67
CA ILE A 68 8.89 8.76 13.48
C ILE A 68 8.90 10.25 13.14
N ALA A 69 8.90 10.60 11.86
CA ALA A 69 8.86 11.97 11.36
C ALA A 69 7.66 12.74 11.92
N ARG A 70 6.48 12.15 11.84
CA ARG A 70 5.22 12.77 12.34
C ARG A 70 5.29 13.10 13.83
N TRP A 71 5.89 12.23 14.64
CA TRP A 71 5.94 12.43 16.09
C TRP A 71 7.08 13.32 16.55
N THR A 72 8.11 13.48 15.74
CA THR A 72 9.27 14.30 16.04
C THR A 72 9.26 15.66 15.35
N GLY A 73 8.27 15.93 14.50
CA GLY A 73 8.15 17.17 13.75
C GLY A 73 9.17 17.33 12.62
N LYS A 74 9.73 16.22 12.15
CA LYS A 74 10.65 16.16 11.00
C LYS A 74 9.92 15.73 9.75
N THR A 75 10.57 15.84 8.60
CA THR A 75 10.16 15.18 7.37
C THR A 75 10.64 13.72 7.37
N GLU A 76 9.99 12.87 6.58
CA GLU A 76 10.39 11.46 6.40
C GLU A 76 11.84 11.38 5.89
N GLU A 77 12.19 12.23 4.93
CA GLU A 77 13.54 12.25 4.35
C GLU A 77 14.61 12.66 5.39
N GLU A 78 14.32 13.60 6.28
CA GLU A 78 15.24 13.97 7.37
C GLU A 78 15.45 12.81 8.35
N VAL A 79 14.39 12.05 8.66
CA VAL A 79 14.49 10.85 9.52
C VAL A 79 15.30 9.78 8.84
N LYS A 80 15.03 9.50 7.59
CA LYS A 80 15.74 8.54 6.75
C LYS A 80 17.24 8.89 6.66
N GLN A 81 17.56 10.13 6.36
CA GLN A 81 18.96 10.60 6.28
C GLN A 81 19.67 10.41 7.62
N LEU A 82 19.04 10.85 8.72
CA LEU A 82 19.60 10.72 10.07
C LEU A 82 19.82 9.23 10.44
N ARG A 83 18.90 8.34 10.06
CA ARG A 83 19.00 6.90 10.26
C ARG A 83 20.23 6.33 9.55
N TYR A 84 20.48 6.75 8.31
CA TYR A 84 21.67 6.31 7.57
C TYR A 84 22.97 6.88 8.15
N GLU A 85 22.98 8.14 8.60
CA GLU A 85 24.13 8.74 9.29
C GLU A 85 24.50 7.98 10.58
N TYR A 86 23.50 7.44 11.27
CA TYR A 86 23.71 6.56 12.43
C TYR A 86 24.13 5.14 12.08
N GLY A 87 24.13 4.77 10.79
CA GLY A 87 24.43 3.42 10.30
C GLY A 87 23.34 2.41 10.67
N ILE A 88 22.09 2.86 10.81
CA ILE A 88 20.94 2.01 11.11
C ILE A 88 20.27 1.66 9.79
N THR A 89 20.49 0.44 9.30
CA THR A 89 19.94 -0.12 8.05
C THR A 89 19.19 -1.41 8.35
N ALA A 90 18.22 -1.72 7.50
CA ALA A 90 17.55 -3.01 7.58
C ALA A 90 18.54 -4.14 7.25
N ALA A 91 18.39 -5.24 7.92
CA ALA A 91 19.01 -6.52 7.63
C ALA A 91 17.91 -7.55 7.40
N PHE A 92 18.16 -8.54 6.56
CA PHE A 92 17.19 -9.57 6.26
C PHE A 92 17.67 -10.93 6.77
N LYS A 93 16.78 -11.61 7.48
CA LYS A 93 17.02 -12.90 8.10
C LYS A 93 16.24 -13.98 7.39
N MET A 94 16.81 -15.17 7.33
CA MET A 94 16.10 -16.34 6.85
C MET A 94 15.11 -16.83 7.91
N VAL A 95 13.90 -17.20 7.47
CA VAL A 95 12.92 -17.83 8.33
C VAL A 95 13.37 -19.26 8.63
N ASP A 96 13.56 -19.57 9.89
CA ASP A 96 13.85 -20.95 10.31
C ASP A 96 12.55 -21.79 10.28
N THR A 97 12.40 -22.60 9.23
CA THR A 97 11.28 -23.51 9.05
C THR A 97 11.53 -24.90 9.63
N CYS A 98 12.72 -25.13 10.22
CA CYS A 98 13.17 -26.41 10.73
C CYS A 98 13.32 -26.46 12.26
N ALA A 99 12.84 -25.45 12.97
CA ALA A 99 12.91 -25.34 14.44
C ALA A 99 14.33 -25.55 15.02
N ALA A 100 15.34 -25.10 14.32
CA ALA A 100 16.77 -25.26 14.61
C ALA A 100 17.26 -26.72 14.68
N GLU A 101 16.46 -27.69 14.26
CA GLU A 101 16.90 -29.10 14.16
C GLU A 101 17.82 -29.34 12.97
N PHE A 102 17.59 -28.62 11.88
CA PHE A 102 18.38 -28.65 10.64
C PHE A 102 18.59 -27.23 10.13
N ALA A 103 19.58 -27.02 9.25
CA ALA A 103 19.72 -25.78 8.51
C ALA A 103 18.49 -25.56 7.61
N SER A 104 17.85 -24.41 7.70
CA SER A 104 16.75 -24.05 6.81
C SER A 104 17.30 -23.70 5.42
N GLU A 105 16.68 -24.25 4.38
CA GLU A 105 17.00 -23.98 2.99
C GLU A 105 15.88 -23.25 2.26
N THR A 106 14.79 -22.90 2.98
CA THR A 106 13.67 -22.18 2.39
C THR A 106 14.06 -20.75 2.04
N PRO A 107 13.68 -20.23 0.84
CA PRO A 107 14.08 -18.91 0.38
C PRO A 107 13.22 -17.79 1.02
N TYR A 108 12.86 -17.92 2.28
CA TYR A 108 11.98 -17.04 3.03
C TYR A 108 12.78 -16.06 3.88
N TYR A 109 12.58 -14.78 3.64
CA TYR A 109 13.28 -13.71 4.34
C TYR A 109 12.30 -12.72 4.99
N TYR A 110 12.71 -12.16 6.12
CA TYR A 110 12.03 -11.06 6.79
C TYR A 110 13.03 -9.99 7.20
N GLY A 111 12.60 -8.73 7.20
CA GLY A 111 13.42 -7.59 7.60
C GLY A 111 13.49 -7.44 9.12
N CYS A 112 14.60 -6.89 9.58
CA CYS A 112 14.78 -6.45 10.95
C CYS A 112 15.83 -5.33 11.00
N PHE A 113 15.87 -4.58 12.10
CA PHE A 113 16.91 -3.58 12.35
C PHE A 113 17.89 -4.04 13.45
N ASP A 114 18.08 -5.36 13.57
CA ASP A 114 18.91 -5.96 14.60
C ASP A 114 19.71 -7.12 14.02
N GLY A 115 20.98 -6.90 13.83
CA GLY A 115 21.92 -7.92 13.42
C GLY A 115 22.47 -7.79 12.00
N SER A 116 23.06 -8.88 11.50
CA SER A 116 23.65 -9.00 10.18
C SER A 116 22.68 -9.57 9.16
N ASN A 117 22.88 -9.22 7.91
CA ASN A 117 22.13 -9.78 6.80
C ASN A 117 22.50 -11.27 6.56
N GLU A 118 21.50 -12.11 6.29
CA GLU A 118 21.67 -13.54 6.01
C GLU A 118 21.35 -13.87 4.53
N VAL A 119 20.94 -12.89 3.74
CA VAL A 119 20.69 -13.08 2.32
C VAL A 119 21.99 -13.20 1.56
N GLU A 120 22.13 -14.26 0.77
CA GLU A 120 23.24 -14.41 -0.14
C GLU A 120 23.08 -13.47 -1.34
N GLU A 121 24.08 -12.63 -1.56
CA GLU A 121 24.12 -11.77 -2.75
C GLU A 121 24.51 -12.61 -3.97
N THR A 122 23.55 -12.82 -4.86
CA THR A 122 23.79 -13.41 -6.19
C THR A 122 24.06 -12.28 -7.19
N ARG A 123 25.05 -12.44 -8.07
CA ARG A 123 25.45 -11.44 -9.07
C ARG A 123 25.48 -11.97 -10.50
N ASP A 124 25.27 -13.27 -10.67
CA ASP A 124 25.46 -13.96 -11.94
C ASP A 124 24.26 -13.89 -12.87
N HIS A 125 23.11 -13.48 -12.35
CA HIS A 125 21.87 -13.36 -13.09
C HIS A 125 21.26 -11.97 -12.91
N LYS A 126 20.49 -11.54 -13.93
CA LYS A 126 19.61 -10.38 -13.79
C LYS A 126 18.45 -10.72 -12.85
N LYS A 127 18.11 -9.78 -12.00
CA LYS A 127 17.10 -9.94 -10.97
C LYS A 127 15.83 -9.18 -11.31
N ILE A 128 14.70 -9.86 -11.24
CA ILE A 128 13.39 -9.22 -11.40
C ILE A 128 12.57 -9.40 -10.12
N MET A 129 12.07 -8.27 -9.63
CA MET A 129 11.21 -8.23 -8.45
C MET A 129 9.74 -8.22 -8.86
N VAL A 130 8.94 -9.12 -8.29
CA VAL A 130 7.50 -9.18 -8.50
C VAL A 130 6.82 -8.79 -7.18
N LEU A 131 6.06 -7.70 -7.21
CA LEU A 131 5.31 -7.26 -6.03
C LEU A 131 3.98 -7.98 -5.97
N GLY A 132 3.71 -8.64 -4.84
CA GLY A 132 2.44 -9.27 -4.56
C GLY A 132 1.35 -8.29 -4.16
N SER A 133 0.14 -8.81 -3.98
CA SER A 133 -1.05 -8.01 -3.67
C SER A 133 -1.26 -7.73 -2.17
N GLY A 134 -0.44 -8.34 -1.31
CA GLY A 134 -0.69 -8.30 0.12
C GLY A 134 -1.95 -9.09 0.52
N PRO A 135 -2.64 -8.71 1.61
CA PRO A 135 -3.90 -9.30 2.00
C PRO A 135 -4.99 -8.96 0.98
N ILE A 136 -5.53 -9.99 0.33
CA ILE A 136 -6.58 -9.90 -0.68
C ILE A 136 -7.92 -10.39 -0.14
N ARG A 137 -9.01 -10.02 -0.82
CA ARG A 137 -10.35 -10.51 -0.51
C ARG A 137 -10.56 -11.88 -1.15
N ILE A 138 -11.50 -12.65 -0.60
CA ILE A 138 -11.95 -13.90 -1.21
C ILE A 138 -12.43 -13.63 -2.65
N GLY A 139 -11.94 -14.41 -3.59
CA GLY A 139 -12.23 -14.28 -5.01
C GLY A 139 -11.17 -13.52 -5.83
N GLN A 140 -10.29 -12.76 -5.20
CA GLN A 140 -9.21 -12.02 -5.89
C GLN A 140 -7.92 -12.83 -6.11
N GLY A 141 -7.79 -14.00 -5.47
CA GLY A 141 -6.58 -14.82 -5.55
C GLY A 141 -6.25 -15.27 -6.96
N ILE A 142 -7.26 -15.63 -7.76
CA ILE A 142 -7.05 -16.06 -9.14
C ILE A 142 -6.49 -14.92 -9.99
N GLU A 143 -7.01 -13.72 -9.83
CA GLU A 143 -6.62 -12.56 -10.62
C GLU A 143 -5.18 -12.11 -10.29
N PHE A 144 -4.84 -11.95 -9.00
CA PHE A 144 -3.56 -11.40 -8.61
C PHE A 144 -2.51 -12.46 -8.32
N ASP A 145 -2.81 -13.43 -7.48
CA ASP A 145 -1.84 -14.42 -7.03
C ASP A 145 -1.44 -15.38 -8.14
N TYR A 146 -2.41 -15.88 -8.90
CA TYR A 146 -2.16 -16.75 -10.06
C TYR A 146 -1.30 -16.04 -11.12
N CYS A 147 -1.59 -14.78 -11.45
CA CYS A 147 -0.80 -14.02 -12.41
C CYS A 147 0.63 -13.79 -11.90
N SER A 148 0.82 -13.55 -10.61
CA SER A 148 2.14 -13.42 -9.99
C SER A 148 2.95 -14.71 -10.14
N VAL A 149 2.36 -15.87 -9.87
CA VAL A 149 3.01 -17.18 -10.05
C VAL A 149 3.44 -17.40 -11.50
N HIS A 150 2.54 -17.18 -12.45
CA HIS A 150 2.85 -17.36 -13.87
C HIS A 150 3.92 -16.37 -14.37
N SER A 151 3.90 -15.14 -13.87
CA SER A 151 4.96 -14.16 -14.17
C SER A 151 6.32 -14.66 -13.70
N VAL A 152 6.39 -15.15 -12.46
CA VAL A 152 7.64 -15.70 -11.91
C VAL A 152 8.12 -16.90 -12.71
N TRP A 153 7.25 -17.84 -13.06
CA TRP A 153 7.65 -18.99 -13.87
C TRP A 153 8.16 -18.61 -15.26
N ALA A 154 7.52 -17.63 -15.91
CA ALA A 154 7.98 -17.12 -17.20
C ALA A 154 9.37 -16.47 -17.08
N LEU A 155 9.60 -15.66 -16.05
CA LEU A 155 10.88 -15.02 -15.79
C LEU A 155 11.99 -16.05 -15.50
N LYS A 156 11.70 -17.09 -14.71
CA LYS A 156 12.67 -18.18 -14.44
C LYS A 156 13.02 -18.94 -15.72
N GLN A 157 12.06 -19.20 -16.61
CA GLN A 157 12.30 -19.84 -17.89
C GLN A 157 13.23 -19.01 -18.80
N GLU A 158 13.19 -17.68 -18.68
CA GLU A 158 14.08 -16.75 -19.40
C GLU A 158 15.43 -16.55 -18.70
N GLY A 159 15.69 -17.24 -17.58
CA GLY A 159 16.96 -17.23 -16.87
C GLY A 159 17.15 -16.05 -15.91
N TYR A 160 16.07 -15.38 -15.49
CA TYR A 160 16.13 -14.36 -14.46
C TYR A 160 16.08 -14.98 -13.05
N GLU A 161 16.81 -14.38 -12.12
CA GLU A 161 16.59 -14.61 -10.69
C GLU A 161 15.35 -13.83 -10.27
N THR A 162 14.41 -14.52 -9.62
CA THR A 162 13.11 -13.98 -9.29
C THR A 162 12.98 -13.70 -7.81
N ILE A 163 12.46 -12.51 -7.48
CA ILE A 163 12.24 -12.05 -6.11
C ILE A 163 10.78 -11.72 -5.95
N ILE A 164 10.08 -12.37 -5.02
CA ILE A 164 8.73 -11.96 -4.63
C ILE A 164 8.80 -11.14 -3.34
N VAL A 165 8.03 -10.06 -3.28
CA VAL A 165 7.77 -9.29 -2.05
C VAL A 165 6.28 -9.37 -1.77
N ASN A 166 5.90 -10.00 -0.67
CA ASN A 166 4.50 -10.09 -0.27
C ASN A 166 4.39 -10.28 1.25
N ASN A 167 3.39 -9.69 1.88
CA ASN A 167 3.13 -9.87 3.32
C ASN A 167 1.96 -10.83 3.61
N ASN A 168 1.47 -11.56 2.61
CA ASN A 168 0.47 -12.60 2.79
C ASN A 168 1.14 -13.98 2.74
N PRO A 169 1.30 -14.69 3.88
CA PRO A 169 1.96 -15.99 3.90
C PRO A 169 1.06 -17.16 3.46
N GLU A 170 -0.23 -16.91 3.26
CA GLU A 170 -1.25 -17.93 3.00
C GLU A 170 -1.71 -17.92 1.53
N THR A 171 -0.76 -17.80 0.59
CA THR A 171 -1.10 -17.74 -0.83
C THR A 171 -0.07 -18.48 -1.68
N VAL A 172 -0.45 -18.93 -2.88
CA VAL A 172 0.40 -19.80 -3.73
C VAL A 172 1.68 -19.07 -4.18
N SER A 173 1.63 -17.77 -4.45
CA SER A 173 2.83 -17.02 -4.87
C SER A 173 3.91 -16.99 -3.78
N THR A 174 3.55 -17.26 -2.53
CA THR A 174 4.47 -17.31 -1.40
C THR A 174 4.91 -18.72 -1.01
N ASP A 175 4.60 -19.73 -1.83
CA ASP A 175 5.14 -21.07 -1.66
C ASP A 175 6.64 -21.11 -1.98
N PHE A 176 7.36 -21.95 -1.24
CA PHE A 176 8.84 -22.00 -1.25
C PHE A 176 9.45 -22.38 -2.60
N ASP A 177 8.70 -22.99 -3.49
CA ASP A 177 9.13 -23.47 -4.81
C ASP A 177 8.80 -22.52 -5.96
N ILE A 178 8.16 -21.40 -5.68
CA ILE A 178 7.75 -20.44 -6.72
C ILE A 178 8.89 -19.51 -7.11
N ALA A 179 9.39 -18.68 -6.22
CA ALA A 179 10.46 -17.72 -6.48
C ALA A 179 11.82 -18.20 -5.96
N ASP A 180 12.90 -17.59 -6.44
CA ASP A 180 14.26 -17.88 -5.92
C ASP A 180 14.46 -17.22 -4.55
N LYS A 181 13.80 -16.08 -4.32
CA LYS A 181 13.77 -15.39 -3.02
C LYS A 181 12.38 -14.83 -2.75
N LEU A 182 11.94 -14.91 -1.51
CA LEU A 182 10.69 -14.36 -1.05
C LEU A 182 10.89 -13.54 0.22
N TYR A 183 10.48 -12.27 0.16
CA TYR A 183 10.50 -11.36 1.28
C TYR A 183 9.10 -11.18 1.85
N PHE A 184 8.92 -11.59 3.11
CA PHE A 184 7.69 -11.37 3.86
C PHE A 184 7.71 -9.97 4.49
N GLU A 185 7.50 -8.95 3.66
CA GLU A 185 7.57 -7.56 4.06
C GLU A 185 6.29 -6.80 3.72
N PRO A 186 5.94 -5.78 4.48
CA PRO A 186 4.88 -4.87 4.10
C PRO A 186 5.18 -4.22 2.73
N LEU A 187 4.14 -4.06 1.93
CA LEU A 187 4.22 -3.39 0.63
C LEU A 187 4.14 -1.87 0.84
N THR A 188 5.13 -1.32 1.53
CA THR A 188 5.30 0.13 1.75
C THR A 188 6.54 0.64 1.02
N PRO A 189 6.63 1.95 0.72
CA PRO A 189 7.81 2.50 0.07
C PRO A 189 9.12 2.23 0.84
N GLU A 190 9.10 2.34 2.17
CA GLU A 190 10.28 2.13 3.02
C GLU A 190 10.76 0.67 2.99
N ASP A 191 9.84 -0.27 3.20
CA ASP A 191 10.18 -1.70 3.27
C ASP A 191 10.67 -2.21 1.92
N VAL A 192 10.01 -1.81 0.83
CA VAL A 192 10.44 -2.14 -0.54
C VAL A 192 11.78 -1.49 -0.87
N GLU A 193 12.03 -0.25 -0.43
CA GLU A 193 13.34 0.39 -0.63
C GLU A 193 14.48 -0.38 0.04
N ASN A 194 14.24 -0.90 1.24
CA ASN A 194 15.25 -1.71 1.94
C ASN A 194 15.63 -2.97 1.12
N ILE A 195 14.65 -3.63 0.50
CA ILE A 195 14.89 -4.79 -0.38
C ILE A 195 15.60 -4.35 -1.67
N VAL A 196 15.16 -3.27 -2.31
CA VAL A 196 15.79 -2.71 -3.51
C VAL A 196 17.26 -2.38 -3.29
N ARG A 197 17.60 -1.81 -2.14
CA ARG A 197 18.99 -1.48 -1.78
C ARG A 197 19.87 -2.72 -1.62
N LEU A 198 19.32 -3.80 -1.09
CA LEU A 198 20.03 -5.06 -0.92
C LEU A 198 20.16 -5.80 -2.25
N GLU A 199 19.04 -6.07 -2.90
CA GLU A 199 18.98 -6.96 -4.07
C GLU A 199 19.40 -6.27 -5.37
N LYS A 200 19.20 -4.96 -5.49
CA LYS A 200 19.47 -4.15 -6.69
C LYS A 200 18.84 -4.76 -7.95
N PRO A 201 17.51 -4.94 -7.96
CA PRO A 201 16.84 -5.58 -9.08
C PRO A 201 17.00 -4.78 -10.37
N ASP A 202 17.11 -5.48 -11.51
CA ASP A 202 17.17 -4.88 -12.85
C ASP A 202 15.80 -4.39 -13.31
N GLY A 203 14.72 -4.81 -12.67
CA GLY A 203 13.36 -4.35 -12.93
C GLY A 203 12.34 -4.87 -11.91
N ALA A 204 11.15 -4.29 -11.95
CA ALA A 204 10.04 -4.69 -11.10
C ALA A 204 8.75 -4.85 -11.90
N VAL A 205 7.94 -5.84 -11.53
CA VAL A 205 6.58 -6.08 -12.02
C VAL A 205 5.61 -5.70 -10.93
N VAL A 206 4.69 -4.77 -11.22
CA VAL A 206 3.71 -4.23 -10.27
C VAL A 206 2.26 -4.58 -10.63
N GLN A 207 1.98 -4.92 -11.89
CA GLN A 207 0.62 -5.06 -12.41
C GLN A 207 -0.18 -6.16 -11.72
N PHE A 208 0.49 -7.24 -11.30
CA PHE A 208 -0.17 -8.40 -10.70
C PHE A 208 -0.41 -8.27 -9.19
N GLY A 209 0.09 -7.22 -8.56
CA GLY A 209 -0.12 -6.95 -7.14
C GLY A 209 -1.34 -6.06 -6.84
N GLY A 210 -2.19 -5.78 -7.85
CA GLY A 210 -3.36 -4.92 -7.70
C GLY A 210 -3.01 -3.53 -7.20
N GLN A 211 -3.96 -2.83 -6.63
CA GLN A 211 -3.82 -1.46 -6.13
C GLN A 211 -2.69 -1.28 -5.10
N THR A 212 -2.35 -2.33 -4.36
CA THR A 212 -1.28 -2.26 -3.37
C THR A 212 0.09 -2.10 -4.03
N ALA A 213 0.38 -2.89 -5.04
CA ALA A 213 1.65 -2.84 -5.77
C ALA A 213 1.71 -1.65 -6.75
N ILE A 214 0.61 -1.35 -7.43
CA ILE A 214 0.52 -0.22 -8.38
C ILE A 214 0.88 1.10 -7.70
N LYS A 215 0.44 1.33 -6.48
CA LYS A 215 0.79 2.53 -5.69
C LYS A 215 2.29 2.68 -5.39
N LEU A 216 3.08 1.63 -5.54
CA LEU A 216 4.53 1.67 -5.35
C LEU A 216 5.30 2.05 -6.62
N THR A 217 4.63 2.15 -7.77
CA THR A 217 5.24 2.43 -9.08
C THR A 217 6.11 3.69 -9.04
N GLU A 218 5.55 4.82 -8.60
CA GLU A 218 6.27 6.10 -8.48
C GLU A 218 7.48 5.99 -7.53
N SER A 219 7.31 5.29 -6.40
CA SER A 219 8.39 5.09 -5.44
C SER A 219 9.53 4.24 -6.02
N LEU A 220 9.23 3.16 -6.73
CA LEU A 220 10.22 2.33 -7.41
C LEU A 220 11.00 3.11 -8.48
N MET A 221 10.32 3.95 -9.26
CA MET A 221 10.99 4.82 -10.23
C MET A 221 11.94 5.80 -9.56
N LYS A 222 11.54 6.42 -8.43
CA LYS A 222 12.42 7.29 -7.64
C LYS A 222 13.65 6.55 -7.09
N MET A 223 13.51 5.26 -6.83
CA MET A 223 14.62 4.39 -6.44
C MET A 223 15.50 3.94 -7.62
N GLY A 224 15.11 4.28 -8.86
CA GLY A 224 15.84 3.91 -10.07
C GLY A 224 15.56 2.49 -10.55
N VAL A 225 14.48 1.86 -10.12
CA VAL A 225 14.08 0.53 -10.56
C VAL A 225 13.14 0.64 -11.76
N PRO A 226 13.49 0.12 -12.94
CA PRO A 226 12.62 0.11 -14.11
C PRO A 226 11.34 -0.72 -13.84
N ILE A 227 10.20 -0.19 -14.26
CA ILE A 227 8.94 -0.95 -14.23
C ILE A 227 8.84 -1.76 -15.53
N LEU A 228 8.57 -3.05 -15.40
CA LEU A 228 8.40 -3.95 -16.51
C LEU A 228 6.91 -4.15 -16.83
N GLY A 229 6.57 -4.13 -18.10
CA GLY A 229 5.20 -4.21 -18.59
C GLY A 229 4.66 -2.83 -18.95
N THR A 230 3.58 -2.40 -18.29
CA THR A 230 3.02 -1.06 -18.53
C THR A 230 3.91 0.01 -17.91
N GLU A 231 4.27 1.02 -18.68
CA GLU A 231 5.07 2.14 -18.21
C GLU A 231 4.37 2.90 -17.07
N ALA A 232 5.15 3.47 -16.16
CA ALA A 232 4.57 4.13 -15.00
C ALA A 232 3.67 5.33 -15.35
N GLU A 233 4.03 6.06 -16.40
CA GLU A 233 3.24 7.18 -16.89
C GLU A 233 1.89 6.71 -17.46
N ASP A 234 1.86 5.55 -18.11
CA ASP A 234 0.63 4.94 -18.62
C ASP A 234 -0.25 4.38 -17.49
N VAL A 235 0.37 3.85 -16.42
CA VAL A 235 -0.34 3.42 -15.22
C VAL A 235 -1.01 4.62 -14.55
N ASP A 236 -0.27 5.72 -14.37
CA ASP A 236 -0.79 6.96 -13.78
C ASP A 236 -1.90 7.55 -14.64
N ALA A 237 -1.70 7.59 -15.96
CA ALA A 237 -2.72 8.05 -16.90
C ALA A 237 -4.00 7.19 -16.91
N ALA A 238 -3.90 5.90 -16.60
CA ALA A 238 -5.07 5.03 -16.46
C ALA A 238 -5.79 5.21 -15.11
N GLU A 239 -5.07 5.59 -14.07
CA GLU A 239 -5.61 5.86 -12.73
C GLU A 239 -6.20 7.29 -12.64
N ASP A 240 -5.58 8.26 -13.29
CA ASP A 240 -6.07 9.64 -13.34
C ASP A 240 -7.23 9.78 -14.33
N ARG A 241 -8.36 10.25 -13.80
CA ARG A 241 -9.59 10.31 -14.57
C ARG A 241 -9.55 11.30 -15.74
N GLU A 242 -8.90 12.44 -15.55
CA GLU A 242 -8.82 13.46 -16.59
C GLU A 242 -7.90 13.01 -17.72
N LEU A 243 -6.75 12.44 -17.38
CA LEU A 243 -5.81 11.88 -18.34
C LEU A 243 -6.43 10.69 -19.10
N PHE A 244 -7.14 9.82 -18.39
CA PHE A 244 -7.83 8.69 -19.01
C PHE A 244 -8.95 9.16 -19.98
N ASP A 245 -9.72 10.16 -19.59
CA ASP A 245 -10.74 10.77 -20.45
C ASP A 245 -10.12 11.35 -21.73
N GLU A 246 -8.96 12.02 -21.63
CA GLU A 246 -8.22 12.50 -22.82
C GLU A 246 -7.75 11.36 -23.73
N ILE A 247 -7.30 10.25 -23.16
CA ILE A 247 -6.91 9.06 -23.93
C ILE A 247 -8.10 8.51 -24.69
N LEU A 248 -9.26 8.36 -24.04
CA LEU A 248 -10.48 7.87 -24.67
C LEU A 248 -10.94 8.79 -25.80
N GLU A 249 -10.85 10.11 -25.65
CA GLU A 249 -11.18 11.07 -26.69
C GLU A 249 -10.20 10.99 -27.87
N LYS A 250 -8.90 10.93 -27.61
CA LYS A 250 -7.87 10.78 -28.67
C LYS A 250 -8.03 9.49 -29.46
N THR A 251 -8.39 8.40 -28.79
CA THR A 251 -8.59 7.07 -29.39
C THR A 251 -9.99 6.90 -29.96
N LYS A 252 -10.89 7.87 -29.77
CA LYS A 252 -12.30 7.84 -30.19
C LYS A 252 -13.09 6.68 -29.60
N ILE A 253 -12.75 6.28 -28.41
CA ILE A 253 -13.50 5.26 -27.66
C ILE A 253 -14.70 5.94 -26.98
N PRO A 254 -15.94 5.47 -27.24
CA PRO A 254 -17.13 6.05 -26.63
C PRO A 254 -17.11 5.92 -25.10
N ARG A 255 -17.43 7.01 -24.41
CA ARG A 255 -17.63 7.03 -22.95
C ARG A 255 -18.87 7.82 -22.58
N ALA A 256 -19.35 7.66 -21.35
CA ALA A 256 -20.37 8.53 -20.80
C ALA A 256 -19.81 9.97 -20.74
N ALA A 257 -20.56 10.94 -21.25
CA ALA A 257 -20.19 12.34 -21.08
C ALA A 257 -20.28 12.72 -19.61
N GLY A 258 -19.27 13.41 -19.11
CA GLY A 258 -19.18 13.76 -17.70
C GLY A 258 -18.35 15.00 -17.42
N GLY A 259 -18.04 15.21 -16.16
CA GLY A 259 -17.15 16.26 -15.68
C GLY A 259 -16.75 16.07 -14.24
N THR A 260 -15.56 16.55 -13.91
CA THR A 260 -15.02 16.60 -12.57
C THR A 260 -15.47 17.90 -11.90
N VAL A 261 -15.93 17.83 -10.67
CA VAL A 261 -16.49 18.96 -9.91
C VAL A 261 -16.04 18.93 -8.45
N TYR A 262 -16.00 20.07 -7.83
CA TYR A 262 -15.64 20.23 -6.41
C TYR A 262 -16.80 20.84 -5.59
N THR A 263 -17.73 21.52 -6.24
CA THR A 263 -18.86 22.20 -5.58
C THR A 263 -20.21 21.70 -6.09
N ALA A 264 -21.26 21.93 -5.30
CA ALA A 264 -22.62 21.57 -5.70
C ALA A 264 -23.09 22.40 -6.89
N GLU A 265 -22.67 23.66 -7.00
CA GLU A 265 -22.99 24.56 -8.12
C GLU A 265 -22.38 24.05 -9.43
N GLU A 266 -21.10 23.63 -9.38
CA GLU A 266 -20.43 23.01 -10.54
C GLU A 266 -21.14 21.71 -10.95
N ALA A 267 -21.52 20.88 -9.97
CA ALA A 267 -22.24 19.63 -10.22
C ALA A 267 -23.60 19.87 -10.92
N LYS A 268 -24.36 20.84 -10.45
CA LYS A 268 -25.62 21.26 -11.10
C LYS A 268 -25.40 21.77 -12.51
N ALA A 269 -24.37 22.58 -12.72
CA ALA A 269 -24.03 23.09 -14.06
C ALA A 269 -23.68 21.96 -15.05
N VAL A 270 -22.92 20.97 -14.60
CA VAL A 270 -22.60 19.77 -15.39
C VAL A 270 -23.87 18.96 -15.67
N ALA A 271 -24.70 18.73 -14.65
CA ALA A 271 -25.96 17.98 -14.79
C ALA A 271 -26.93 18.65 -15.78
N HIS A 272 -27.06 19.98 -15.74
CA HIS A 272 -27.87 20.72 -16.70
C HIS A 272 -27.35 20.60 -18.15
N ARG A 273 -26.02 20.61 -18.30
CA ARG A 273 -25.39 20.41 -19.64
C ARG A 273 -25.65 19.01 -20.17
N LEU A 274 -25.57 17.98 -19.32
CA LEU A 274 -25.75 16.57 -19.68
C LEU A 274 -27.22 16.17 -19.82
N GLY A 275 -28.09 16.85 -19.10
CA GLY A 275 -29.48 16.45 -18.87
C GLY A 275 -29.61 15.33 -17.86
N TYR A 276 -30.62 15.38 -17.02
CA TYR A 276 -30.95 14.33 -16.06
C TYR A 276 -31.44 13.04 -16.76
N PRO A 277 -31.27 11.84 -16.13
CA PRO A 277 -30.54 11.58 -14.91
C PRO A 277 -29.02 11.63 -15.08
N VAL A 278 -28.30 11.92 -13.99
CA VAL A 278 -26.85 11.87 -13.91
C VAL A 278 -26.38 10.99 -12.76
N LEU A 279 -25.20 10.40 -12.89
CA LEU A 279 -24.54 9.63 -11.87
C LEU A 279 -23.53 10.51 -11.15
N VAL A 280 -23.67 10.64 -9.83
CA VAL A 280 -22.73 11.37 -8.96
C VAL A 280 -21.92 10.37 -8.16
N ARG A 281 -20.60 10.47 -8.24
CA ARG A 281 -19.68 9.54 -7.53
C ARG A 281 -18.38 10.21 -7.11
N PRO A 282 -17.81 9.82 -5.96
CA PRO A 282 -16.45 10.22 -5.59
C PRO A 282 -15.42 9.63 -6.55
N SER A 283 -14.32 10.34 -6.84
CA SER A 283 -13.28 9.87 -7.79
C SER A 283 -12.51 8.65 -7.29
N TYR A 284 -12.37 8.47 -5.98
CA TYR A 284 -11.52 7.43 -5.37
C TYR A 284 -12.32 6.42 -4.54
N VAL A 285 -13.36 5.82 -5.11
CA VAL A 285 -14.18 4.84 -4.38
C VAL A 285 -14.20 3.51 -5.11
N LEU A 286 -13.80 2.45 -4.42
CA LEU A 286 -13.90 1.08 -4.89
C LEU A 286 -15.27 0.49 -4.59
N GLY A 287 -15.82 -0.26 -5.55
CA GLY A 287 -17.04 -1.05 -5.34
C GLY A 287 -18.33 -0.22 -5.24
N GLY A 288 -18.40 0.93 -5.89
CA GLY A 288 -19.65 1.71 -6.02
C GLY A 288 -20.13 2.38 -4.73
N GLN A 289 -19.31 2.42 -3.67
CA GLN A 289 -19.70 3.13 -2.44
C GLN A 289 -19.85 4.63 -2.69
N GLY A 290 -20.97 5.20 -2.29
CA GLY A 290 -21.24 6.63 -2.46
C GLY A 290 -21.66 7.04 -3.86
N MET A 291 -21.89 6.10 -4.78
CA MET A 291 -22.48 6.38 -6.09
C MET A 291 -23.99 6.58 -5.94
N GLN A 292 -24.52 7.65 -6.53
CA GLN A 292 -25.94 7.98 -6.50
C GLN A 292 -26.41 8.48 -7.85
N ILE A 293 -27.60 8.08 -8.24
CA ILE A 293 -28.26 8.60 -9.46
C ILE A 293 -29.13 9.80 -9.03
N ALA A 294 -28.83 10.97 -9.59
CA ALA A 294 -29.57 12.19 -9.34
C ALA A 294 -30.50 12.49 -10.52
N ILE A 295 -31.73 12.83 -10.21
CA ILE A 295 -32.78 13.23 -11.18
C ILE A 295 -33.17 14.70 -11.04
N SER A 296 -32.60 15.42 -10.06
CA SER A 296 -32.90 16.82 -9.80
C SER A 296 -31.72 17.54 -9.11
N ASP A 297 -31.74 18.87 -9.16
CA ASP A 297 -30.80 19.73 -8.46
C ASP A 297 -30.78 19.52 -6.96
N ALA A 298 -31.96 19.25 -6.38
CA ALA A 298 -32.08 19.01 -4.94
C ALA A 298 -31.35 17.74 -4.50
N GLU A 299 -31.42 16.68 -5.29
CA GLU A 299 -30.70 15.44 -5.03
C GLU A 299 -29.19 15.61 -5.20
N ILE A 300 -28.73 16.36 -6.19
CA ILE A 300 -27.31 16.69 -6.35
C ILE A 300 -26.80 17.39 -5.08
N GLU A 301 -27.53 18.39 -4.59
CA GLU A 301 -27.15 19.13 -3.37
C GLU A 301 -27.07 18.25 -2.15
N GLU A 302 -28.04 17.34 -1.97
CA GLU A 302 -28.03 16.34 -0.90
C GLU A 302 -26.83 15.40 -1.02
N PHE A 303 -26.57 14.84 -2.20
CA PHE A 303 -25.48 13.89 -2.42
C PHE A 303 -24.10 14.54 -2.27
N MET A 304 -23.92 15.75 -2.76
CA MET A 304 -22.68 16.51 -2.60
C MET A 304 -22.40 16.78 -1.11
N ASN A 305 -23.43 17.10 -0.33
CA ASN A 305 -23.30 17.29 1.12
C ASN A 305 -22.90 15.99 1.86
N ILE A 306 -23.42 14.84 1.42
CA ILE A 306 -23.06 13.53 1.99
C ILE A 306 -21.62 13.17 1.63
N ILE A 307 -21.22 13.32 0.37
CA ILE A 307 -19.89 12.99 -0.12
C ILE A 307 -18.83 13.89 0.52
N ASN A 308 -19.07 15.19 0.61
CA ASN A 308 -18.16 16.16 1.23
C ASN A 308 -17.91 15.90 2.73
N ARG A 309 -18.84 15.25 3.43
CA ARG A 309 -18.62 14.80 4.82
C ARG A 309 -17.68 13.61 4.94
N ILE A 310 -17.56 12.83 3.88
CA ILE A 310 -16.79 11.57 3.84
C ILE A 310 -15.40 11.81 3.22
N ALA A 311 -15.30 12.67 2.21
CA ALA A 311 -14.10 12.91 1.40
C ALA A 311 -13.95 14.41 1.07
N GLN A 312 -13.48 15.20 2.03
CA GLN A 312 -13.43 16.68 1.97
C GLN A 312 -12.49 17.26 0.90
N ASP A 313 -11.52 16.49 0.40
CA ASP A 313 -10.45 17.00 -0.46
C ASP A 313 -10.34 16.28 -1.82
N HIS A 314 -11.36 15.51 -2.21
CA HIS A 314 -11.31 14.73 -3.46
C HIS A 314 -12.34 15.23 -4.48
N PRO A 315 -11.99 15.26 -5.77
CA PRO A 315 -12.93 15.62 -6.82
C PRO A 315 -14.09 14.63 -6.90
N ILE A 316 -15.24 15.13 -7.30
CA ILE A 316 -16.47 14.36 -7.51
C ILE A 316 -16.75 14.32 -9.00
N LEU A 317 -17.18 13.17 -9.48
CA LEU A 317 -17.53 12.96 -10.88
C LEU A 317 -19.05 13.05 -11.04
N VAL A 318 -19.46 13.77 -12.08
CA VAL A 318 -20.86 13.83 -12.52
C VAL A 318 -20.91 13.35 -13.96
N ASP A 319 -21.43 12.15 -14.17
CA ASP A 319 -21.49 11.50 -15.47
C ASP A 319 -22.95 11.38 -15.93
N LYS A 320 -23.18 11.42 -17.26
CA LYS A 320 -24.49 11.09 -17.82
C LYS A 320 -24.85 9.66 -17.47
N TYR A 321 -25.98 9.46 -16.82
CA TYR A 321 -26.50 8.13 -16.60
C TYR A 321 -27.04 7.57 -17.93
N LEU A 322 -26.48 6.43 -18.34
CA LEU A 322 -26.87 5.76 -19.58
C LEU A 322 -27.90 4.67 -19.23
N GLU A 323 -29.08 4.82 -19.79
CA GLU A 323 -30.12 3.78 -19.70
C GLU A 323 -29.95 2.82 -20.87
N GLY A 324 -29.96 1.53 -20.59
CA GLY A 324 -29.81 0.52 -21.63
C GLY A 324 -29.56 -0.87 -21.08
N LYS A 325 -29.19 -1.76 -21.99
CA LYS A 325 -28.77 -3.12 -21.65
C LYS A 325 -27.31 -3.09 -21.23
N GLU A 326 -27.06 -3.45 -20.00
CA GLU A 326 -25.71 -3.56 -19.44
C GLU A 326 -25.04 -4.84 -19.94
N ASN A 327 -23.78 -4.72 -20.37
CA ASN A 327 -22.93 -5.85 -20.72
C ASN A 327 -21.56 -5.58 -20.09
N GLU A 328 -21.03 -6.60 -19.44
CA GLU A 328 -19.67 -6.63 -18.92
C GLU A 328 -18.82 -7.54 -19.82
N VAL A 329 -17.63 -7.12 -20.14
CA VAL A 329 -16.67 -7.87 -20.95
C VAL A 329 -15.33 -7.86 -20.22
N ASP A 330 -14.84 -9.04 -19.88
CA ASP A 330 -13.53 -9.27 -19.28
C ASP A 330 -12.43 -9.48 -20.33
#